data_16aab1e5805c4df93b85cc674ff50210
#
_entry.id   16aab1e5805c4df93b85cc674ff50210
#
_cell.length_a   1.000
_cell.length_b   1.000
_cell.length_c   1.000
_cell.angle_alpha   90.00
_cell.angle_beta   90.00
_cell.angle_gamma   90.00
#
_symmetry.space_group_name_H-M   'P 1'
#
loop_
_entity.id
_entity.type
_entity.pdbx_description
1 polymer ?
#
loop_
_entity_poly.entity_id
_entity_poly.type
_entity_poly.pdbx_seq_one_letter_code
_entity_poly.pdbx_strand_id
1 'polypeptide(L)'
;MPPYAAELARIEVLLQKLCTESTNRQLGQLAWEHIATGGKRLRARLAVQTVCAHGARADLGIAWGAACELLHNASLIHDDIEDGDRFRRGKPALWARYGTAQAINAGDLCIALSYAAIASVPVSDAVRWQLTSVMTQASRRIVEGQAAELDLLSSGVPSWRDYADCVEGKTAALFGLPIEGAALIAGRSCAEAMALAHRCRQLGLLFQIQDDILDLFGSNGRDMPGSDLAQSGKASAFVVEHLRLHVGDVDWLMRILTAPRKETSRQQIDEVIQRFADGGALAAVWQRMDEIRCELVESQEISREPALAALVQEFVAAALRPVEHTRPRAIADGLGSNG
;
A
#
# COMPACT_ATOMS: atom_id res chain seq x y z
N MET A 1 9.13 24.48 -1.13
CA MET A 1 9.51 23.08 -1.43
C MET A 1 8.74 22.20 -0.46
N PRO A 2 8.35 20.98 -0.85
CA PRO A 2 7.76 20.06 0.11
C PRO A 2 8.74 19.82 1.25
N PRO A 3 8.26 19.65 2.49
CA PRO A 3 9.13 19.35 3.62
C PRO A 3 9.96 18.09 3.30
N TYR A 4 11.23 18.10 3.70
CA TYR A 4 12.19 16.99 3.48
C TYR A 4 12.55 16.69 2.00
N ALA A 5 12.43 17.65 1.10
CA ALA A 5 12.81 17.48 -0.30
C ALA A 5 14.28 17.08 -0.51
N ALA A 6 15.18 17.61 0.33
CA ALA A 6 16.60 17.29 0.29
C ALA A 6 16.86 15.83 0.69
N GLU A 7 16.21 15.34 1.73
CA GLU A 7 16.31 13.96 2.20
C GLU A 7 15.75 12.99 1.16
N LEU A 8 14.61 13.31 0.56
CA LEU A 8 14.02 12.49 -0.51
C LEU A 8 14.95 12.45 -1.74
N ALA A 9 15.57 13.54 -2.13
CA ALA A 9 16.58 13.54 -3.20
C ALA A 9 17.78 12.64 -2.86
N ARG A 10 18.26 12.65 -1.61
CA ARG A 10 19.34 11.75 -1.14
C ARG A 10 18.91 10.29 -1.15
N ILE A 11 17.64 10.00 -0.84
CA ILE A 11 17.08 8.63 -0.96
C ILE A 11 17.11 8.17 -2.43
N GLU A 12 16.69 9.00 -3.38
CA GLU A 12 16.75 8.66 -4.82
C GLU A 12 18.20 8.35 -5.25
N VAL A 13 19.16 9.17 -4.83
CA VAL A 13 20.58 8.94 -5.12
C VAL A 13 21.04 7.60 -4.52
N LEU A 14 20.63 7.28 -3.28
CA LEU A 14 21.00 6.03 -2.63
C LEU A 14 20.35 4.80 -3.34
N LEU A 15 19.08 4.89 -3.71
CA LEU A 15 18.38 3.84 -4.47
C LEU A 15 19.08 3.55 -5.80
N GLN A 16 19.41 4.61 -6.56
CA GLN A 16 20.15 4.48 -7.80
C GLN A 16 21.52 3.83 -7.58
N LYS A 17 22.26 4.30 -6.59
CA LYS A 17 23.58 3.77 -6.24
C LYS A 17 23.54 2.29 -5.93
N LEU A 18 22.63 1.86 -5.02
CA LEU A 18 22.47 0.45 -4.64
C LEU A 18 22.17 -0.45 -5.84
N CYS A 19 21.30 -0.01 -6.74
CA CYS A 19 20.99 -0.75 -7.96
C CYS A 19 22.20 -0.82 -8.92
N THR A 20 22.86 0.30 -9.18
CA THR A 20 23.93 0.40 -10.18
C THR A 20 25.25 -0.21 -9.72
N GLU A 21 25.50 -0.33 -8.41
CA GLU A 21 26.65 -1.03 -7.83
C GLU A 21 26.49 -2.55 -7.75
N SER A 22 25.36 -3.10 -8.22
CA SER A 22 25.17 -4.55 -8.33
C SER A 22 26.22 -5.18 -9.22
N THR A 23 26.75 -6.34 -8.81
CA THR A 23 27.74 -7.12 -9.59
C THR A 23 27.19 -7.54 -10.95
N ASN A 24 25.90 -7.84 -11.04
CA ASN A 24 25.18 -7.98 -12.30
C ASN A 24 24.58 -6.63 -12.72
N ARG A 25 25.34 -5.89 -13.53
CA ARG A 25 24.96 -4.55 -13.99
C ARG A 25 23.62 -4.52 -14.74
N GLN A 26 23.33 -5.54 -15.54
CA GLN A 26 22.08 -5.62 -16.30
C GLN A 26 20.89 -5.77 -15.35
N LEU A 27 20.97 -6.66 -14.38
CA LEU A 27 19.91 -6.86 -13.38
C LEU A 27 19.71 -5.63 -12.53
N GLY A 28 20.79 -5.00 -12.06
CA GLY A 28 20.72 -3.73 -11.34
C GLY A 28 20.06 -2.61 -12.16
N GLN A 29 20.33 -2.57 -13.47
CA GLN A 29 19.67 -1.62 -14.37
C GLN A 29 18.16 -1.88 -14.48
N LEU A 30 17.70 -3.13 -14.54
CA LEU A 30 16.27 -3.47 -14.56
C LEU A 30 15.57 -3.02 -13.27
N ALA A 31 16.17 -3.30 -12.11
CA ALA A 31 15.64 -2.84 -10.82
C ALA A 31 15.52 -1.31 -10.78
N TRP A 32 16.57 -0.60 -11.24
CA TRP A 32 16.54 0.86 -11.30
C TRP A 32 15.51 1.39 -12.29
N GLU A 33 15.35 0.79 -13.48
CA GLU A 33 14.33 1.18 -14.45
C GLU A 33 12.93 1.14 -13.85
N HIS A 34 12.62 0.10 -13.06
CA HIS A 34 11.33 0.03 -12.36
C HIS A 34 11.19 1.15 -11.33
N ILE A 35 12.16 1.32 -10.44
CA ILE A 35 12.15 2.35 -9.39
C ILE A 35 12.04 3.76 -10.01
N ALA A 36 12.76 4.01 -11.09
CA ALA A 36 12.78 5.29 -11.82
C ALA A 36 11.48 5.58 -12.61
N THR A 37 10.51 4.65 -12.65
CA THR A 37 9.17 4.96 -13.17
C THR A 37 8.47 6.05 -12.35
N GLY A 38 8.97 6.36 -11.15
CA GLY A 38 8.47 7.40 -10.27
C GLY A 38 7.59 6.85 -9.15
N GLY A 39 6.76 7.72 -8.59
CA GLY A 39 5.89 7.44 -7.46
C GLY A 39 5.97 8.52 -6.38
N LYS A 40 5.04 8.51 -5.44
CA LYS A 40 4.93 9.52 -4.37
C LYS A 40 5.97 9.36 -3.25
N ARG A 41 6.76 8.28 -3.28
CA ARG A 41 7.75 7.90 -2.24
C ARG A 41 7.17 7.96 -0.81
N LEU A 42 5.97 7.44 -0.64
CA LEU A 42 5.25 7.56 0.64
C LEU A 42 5.98 6.85 1.78
N ARG A 43 6.60 5.69 1.52
CA ARG A 43 7.31 4.91 2.54
C ARG A 43 8.58 5.63 2.99
N ALA A 44 9.33 6.18 2.04
CA ALA A 44 10.49 7.02 2.33
C ALA A 44 10.12 8.28 3.13
N ARG A 45 9.02 8.94 2.76
CA ARG A 45 8.50 10.11 3.48
C ARG A 45 8.10 9.73 4.90
N LEU A 46 7.34 8.66 5.10
CA LEU A 46 6.97 8.16 6.43
C LEU A 46 8.20 7.88 7.29
N ALA A 47 9.23 7.23 6.74
CA ALA A 47 10.45 6.93 7.47
C ALA A 47 11.15 8.22 7.97
N VAL A 48 11.41 9.18 7.08
CA VAL A 48 12.11 10.44 7.43
C VAL A 48 11.25 11.29 8.38
N GLN A 49 9.96 11.45 8.09
CA GLN A 49 9.09 12.30 8.90
C GLN A 49 8.84 11.71 10.29
N THR A 50 8.74 10.38 10.42
CA THR A 50 8.62 9.74 11.74
C THR A 50 9.88 9.90 12.58
N VAL A 51 11.09 9.75 11.98
CA VAL A 51 12.36 10.06 12.68
C VAL A 51 12.32 11.48 13.24
N CYS A 52 11.90 12.45 12.43
CA CYS A 52 11.81 13.85 12.84
C CYS A 52 10.72 14.11 13.88
N ALA A 53 9.56 13.46 13.76
CA ALA A 53 8.46 13.59 14.72
C ALA A 53 8.89 13.15 16.14
N HIS A 54 9.81 12.20 16.24
CA HIS A 54 10.41 11.79 17.50
C HIS A 54 11.66 12.62 17.90
N GLY A 55 11.92 13.76 17.25
CA GLY A 55 13.00 14.68 17.61
C GLY A 55 14.40 14.25 17.14
N ALA A 56 14.53 13.19 16.36
CA ALA A 56 15.81 12.76 15.81
C ALA A 56 16.12 13.45 14.47
N ARG A 57 17.38 13.38 14.03
CA ARG A 57 17.84 14.04 12.81
C ARG A 57 17.29 13.34 11.56
N ALA A 58 16.80 14.11 10.59
CA ALA A 58 16.21 13.63 9.34
C ALA A 58 17.14 12.69 8.53
N ASP A 59 18.45 12.95 8.56
CA ASP A 59 19.42 12.15 7.81
C ASP A 59 19.53 10.70 8.30
N LEU A 60 19.16 10.41 9.55
CA LEU A 60 19.08 9.03 10.08
C LEU A 60 18.00 8.20 9.39
N GLY A 61 16.94 8.84 8.86
CA GLY A 61 15.85 8.17 8.15
C GLY A 61 16.13 7.82 6.68
N ILE A 62 17.25 8.33 6.09
CA ILE A 62 17.51 8.20 4.65
C ILE A 62 17.69 6.74 4.21
N ALA A 63 18.63 6.04 4.83
CA ALA A 63 18.93 4.65 4.46
C ALA A 63 17.78 3.71 4.80
N TRP A 64 17.06 3.97 5.91
CA TRP A 64 15.84 3.24 6.26
C TRP A 64 14.72 3.49 5.26
N GLY A 65 14.50 4.74 4.86
CA GLY A 65 13.52 5.09 3.82
C GLY A 65 13.83 4.42 2.48
N ALA A 66 15.12 4.35 2.09
CA ALA A 66 15.54 3.62 0.90
C ALA A 66 15.25 2.11 1.02
N ALA A 67 15.51 1.50 2.19
CA ALA A 67 15.20 0.09 2.44
C ALA A 67 13.70 -0.20 2.28
N CYS A 68 12.84 0.66 2.85
CA CYS A 68 11.39 0.54 2.73
C CYS A 68 10.88 0.69 1.28
N GLU A 69 11.45 1.63 0.51
CA GLU A 69 11.09 1.80 -0.91
C GLU A 69 11.58 0.62 -1.76
N LEU A 70 12.74 0.04 -1.47
CA LEU A 70 13.24 -1.16 -2.17
C LEU A 70 12.30 -2.35 -1.96
N LEU A 71 11.89 -2.63 -0.73
CA LEU A 71 10.93 -3.70 -0.45
C LEU A 71 9.59 -3.44 -1.14
N HIS A 72 9.10 -2.20 -1.10
CA HIS A 72 7.86 -1.83 -1.80
C HIS A 72 7.97 -2.00 -3.33
N ASN A 73 9.09 -1.60 -3.94
CA ASN A 73 9.26 -1.79 -5.38
C ASN A 73 9.43 -3.26 -5.75
N ALA A 74 10.03 -4.09 -4.88
CA ALA A 74 10.05 -5.55 -5.05
C ALA A 74 8.62 -6.11 -5.11
N SER A 75 7.75 -5.75 -4.15
CA SER A 75 6.37 -6.21 -4.16
C SER A 75 5.63 -5.78 -5.43
N LEU A 76 5.82 -4.55 -5.91
CA LEU A 76 5.18 -4.09 -7.14
C LEU A 76 5.66 -4.84 -8.40
N ILE A 77 6.94 -5.25 -8.46
CA ILE A 77 7.47 -6.04 -9.57
C ILE A 77 6.82 -7.43 -9.58
N HIS A 78 6.68 -8.06 -8.41
CA HIS A 78 6.05 -9.37 -8.28
C HIS A 78 4.54 -9.29 -8.52
N ASP A 79 3.85 -8.28 -7.96
CA ASP A 79 2.43 -8.02 -8.20
C ASP A 79 2.12 -7.88 -9.70
N ASP A 80 2.94 -7.12 -10.46
CA ASP A 80 2.75 -6.97 -11.91
C ASP A 80 2.73 -8.32 -12.64
N ILE A 81 3.53 -9.30 -12.18
CA ILE A 81 3.58 -10.65 -12.76
C ILE A 81 2.33 -11.45 -12.37
N GLU A 82 1.99 -11.45 -11.08
CA GLU A 82 0.89 -12.24 -10.51
C GLU A 82 -0.46 -11.76 -11.02
N ASP A 83 -0.63 -10.44 -11.14
CA ASP A 83 -1.83 -9.79 -11.67
C ASP A 83 -1.89 -9.80 -13.21
N GLY A 84 -0.78 -10.11 -13.89
CA GLY A 84 -0.68 -10.03 -15.34
C GLY A 84 -0.71 -8.59 -15.87
N ASP A 85 -0.38 -7.59 -15.03
CA ASP A 85 -0.40 -6.19 -15.37
C ASP A 85 0.76 -5.83 -16.31
N ARG A 86 0.40 -5.47 -17.54
CA ARG A 86 1.39 -5.16 -18.59
C ARG A 86 1.98 -3.76 -18.50
N PHE A 87 1.35 -2.87 -17.74
CA PHE A 87 1.76 -1.46 -17.60
C PHE A 87 1.76 -1.03 -16.13
N ARG A 88 2.79 -0.30 -15.72
CA ARG A 88 2.94 0.34 -14.41
C ARG A 88 3.28 1.81 -14.59
N ARG A 89 2.42 2.71 -14.07
CA ARG A 89 2.63 4.17 -14.19
C ARG A 89 2.83 4.64 -15.63
N GLY A 90 2.07 4.08 -16.57
CA GLY A 90 2.14 4.42 -18.00
C GLY A 90 3.36 3.87 -18.73
N LYS A 91 4.20 3.06 -18.09
CA LYS A 91 5.34 2.37 -18.70
C LYS A 91 5.09 0.85 -18.73
N PRO A 92 5.63 0.10 -19.71
CA PRO A 92 5.54 -1.35 -19.70
C PRO A 92 6.15 -1.91 -18.42
N ALA A 93 5.46 -2.87 -17.78
CA ALA A 93 5.97 -3.61 -16.63
C ALA A 93 7.22 -4.43 -17.01
N LEU A 94 8.12 -4.69 -16.05
CA LEU A 94 9.39 -5.40 -16.33
C LEU A 94 9.14 -6.75 -16.98
N TRP A 95 8.18 -7.53 -16.47
CA TRP A 95 7.87 -8.85 -17.02
C TRP A 95 7.36 -8.79 -18.45
N ALA A 96 6.60 -7.77 -18.81
CA ALA A 96 6.06 -7.58 -20.15
C ALA A 96 7.16 -7.19 -21.16
N ARG A 97 8.25 -6.55 -20.68
CA ARG A 97 9.37 -6.08 -21.50
C ARG A 97 10.54 -7.07 -21.56
N TYR A 98 10.87 -7.69 -20.43
CA TYR A 98 12.09 -8.50 -20.28
C TYR A 98 11.81 -9.97 -19.95
N GLY A 99 10.53 -10.35 -19.84
CA GLY A 99 10.08 -11.68 -19.47
C GLY A 99 10.02 -11.92 -17.96
N THR A 100 9.17 -12.87 -17.56
CA THR A 100 8.86 -13.20 -16.17
C THR A 100 10.11 -13.54 -15.35
N ALA A 101 11.03 -14.34 -15.88
CA ALA A 101 12.22 -14.76 -15.15
C ALA A 101 13.12 -13.58 -14.74
N GLN A 102 13.32 -12.58 -15.63
CA GLN A 102 14.12 -11.41 -15.31
C GLN A 102 13.41 -10.47 -14.34
N ALA A 103 12.08 -10.37 -14.43
CA ALA A 103 11.29 -9.58 -13.48
C ALA A 103 11.34 -10.18 -12.07
N ILE A 104 11.21 -11.50 -11.92
CA ILE A 104 11.38 -12.18 -10.62
C ILE A 104 12.77 -11.85 -10.04
N ASN A 105 13.84 -12.05 -10.82
CA ASN A 105 15.21 -11.76 -10.37
C ASN A 105 15.38 -10.28 -9.96
N ALA A 106 14.74 -9.34 -10.66
CA ALA A 106 14.81 -7.91 -10.31
C ALA A 106 14.09 -7.61 -9.00
N GLY A 107 12.93 -8.23 -8.74
CA GLY A 107 12.22 -8.15 -7.47
C GLY A 107 13.04 -8.72 -6.32
N ASP A 108 13.64 -9.91 -6.50
CA ASP A 108 14.50 -10.55 -5.50
C ASP A 108 15.75 -9.71 -5.21
N LEU A 109 16.34 -9.09 -6.25
CA LEU A 109 17.44 -8.14 -6.07
C LEU A 109 17.00 -6.94 -5.21
N CYS A 110 15.82 -6.37 -5.45
CA CYS A 110 15.31 -5.27 -4.63
C CYS A 110 15.14 -5.69 -3.15
N ILE A 111 14.68 -6.92 -2.87
CA ILE A 111 14.62 -7.46 -1.50
C ILE A 111 16.03 -7.52 -0.90
N ALA A 112 17.00 -8.08 -1.61
CA ALA A 112 18.39 -8.17 -1.12
C ALA A 112 19.01 -6.78 -0.87
N LEU A 113 18.77 -5.82 -1.77
CA LEU A 113 19.26 -4.45 -1.64
C LEU A 113 18.60 -3.70 -0.47
N SER A 114 17.37 -4.07 -0.06
CA SER A 114 16.74 -3.49 1.13
C SER A 114 17.56 -3.77 2.40
N TYR A 115 18.11 -4.98 2.53
CA TYR A 115 19.01 -5.34 3.63
C TYR A 115 20.39 -4.65 3.52
N ALA A 116 20.90 -4.46 2.30
CA ALA A 116 22.11 -3.69 2.07
C ALA A 116 21.93 -2.22 2.50
N ALA A 117 20.74 -1.64 2.24
CA ALA A 117 20.40 -0.30 2.73
C ALA A 117 20.36 -0.24 4.27
N ILE A 118 19.78 -1.25 4.95
CA ILE A 118 19.78 -1.32 6.43
C ILE A 118 21.20 -1.33 6.99
N ALA A 119 22.11 -2.07 6.35
CA ALA A 119 23.51 -2.12 6.77
C ALA A 119 24.19 -0.73 6.78
N SER A 120 23.72 0.20 5.94
CA SER A 120 24.23 1.57 5.85
C SER A 120 23.54 2.58 6.78
N VAL A 121 22.53 2.17 7.57
CA VAL A 121 21.87 3.06 8.54
C VAL A 121 22.89 3.45 9.64
N PRO A 122 23.09 4.75 9.93
CA PRO A 122 24.13 5.21 10.86
C PRO A 122 23.67 5.12 12.33
N VAL A 123 23.42 3.89 12.79
CA VAL A 123 22.99 3.55 14.15
C VAL A 123 23.85 2.42 14.72
N SER A 124 23.64 2.04 15.99
CA SER A 124 24.35 0.91 16.59
C SER A 124 23.99 -0.42 15.94
N ASP A 125 24.86 -1.43 16.06
CA ASP A 125 24.61 -2.78 15.54
C ASP A 125 23.32 -3.40 16.14
N ALA A 126 23.04 -3.12 17.40
CA ALA A 126 21.82 -3.57 18.04
C ALA A 126 20.56 -3.01 17.36
N VAL A 127 20.55 -1.73 17.00
CA VAL A 127 19.44 -1.12 16.26
C VAL A 127 19.39 -1.64 14.84
N ARG A 128 20.52 -1.82 14.14
CA ARG A 128 20.53 -2.45 12.80
C ARG A 128 19.95 -3.86 12.82
N TRP A 129 20.24 -4.63 13.86
CA TRP A 129 19.63 -5.95 14.03
C TRP A 129 18.12 -5.88 14.23
N GLN A 130 17.62 -4.92 15.02
CA GLN A 130 16.18 -4.68 15.18
C GLN A 130 15.53 -4.29 13.85
N LEU A 131 16.14 -3.37 13.07
CA LEU A 131 15.67 -2.99 11.73
C LEU A 131 15.61 -4.18 10.76
N THR A 132 16.62 -5.07 10.82
CA THR A 132 16.63 -6.30 10.02
C THR A 132 15.49 -7.23 10.43
N SER A 133 15.23 -7.38 11.72
CA SER A 133 14.10 -8.19 12.22
C SER A 133 12.75 -7.61 11.77
N VAL A 134 12.56 -6.29 11.88
CA VAL A 134 11.35 -5.60 11.42
C VAL A 134 11.15 -5.77 9.91
N MET A 135 12.21 -5.61 9.12
CA MET A 135 12.18 -5.82 7.66
C MET A 135 11.78 -7.25 7.31
N THR A 136 12.36 -8.25 7.98
CA THR A 136 12.06 -9.67 7.77
C THR A 136 10.60 -9.98 8.09
N GLN A 137 10.08 -9.45 9.21
CA GLN A 137 8.69 -9.65 9.59
C GLN A 137 7.72 -8.98 8.59
N ALA A 138 8.04 -7.77 8.10
CA ALA A 138 7.26 -7.09 7.08
C ALA A 138 7.27 -7.88 5.77
N SER A 139 8.44 -8.34 5.30
CA SER A 139 8.57 -9.16 4.10
C SER A 139 7.71 -10.43 4.18
N ARG A 140 7.76 -11.14 5.32
CA ARG A 140 6.94 -12.33 5.56
C ARG A 140 5.45 -12.00 5.45
N ARG A 141 4.98 -10.94 6.13
CA ARG A 141 3.57 -10.53 6.09
C ARG A 141 3.09 -10.19 4.71
N ILE A 142 3.93 -9.52 3.91
CA ILE A 142 3.59 -9.14 2.52
C ILE A 142 3.37 -10.41 1.69
N VAL A 143 4.25 -11.39 1.79
CA VAL A 143 4.14 -12.66 1.06
C VAL A 143 2.90 -13.45 1.52
N GLU A 144 2.68 -13.57 2.85
CA GLU A 144 1.51 -14.24 3.42
C GLU A 144 0.20 -13.54 3.01
N GLY A 145 0.17 -12.19 3.02
CA GLY A 145 -0.98 -11.39 2.61
C GLY A 145 -1.29 -11.51 1.12
N GLN A 146 -0.27 -11.54 0.27
CA GLN A 146 -0.41 -11.77 -1.15
C GLN A 146 -0.97 -13.17 -1.46
N ALA A 147 -0.45 -14.20 -0.81
CA ALA A 147 -0.97 -15.56 -0.94
C ALA A 147 -2.44 -15.66 -0.50
N ALA A 148 -2.80 -15.01 0.62
CA ALA A 148 -4.16 -14.97 1.10
C ALA A 148 -5.10 -14.23 0.15
N GLU A 149 -4.64 -13.14 -0.49
CA GLU A 149 -5.44 -12.41 -1.50
C GLU A 149 -5.77 -13.31 -2.71
N LEU A 150 -4.79 -14.07 -3.21
CA LEU A 150 -4.98 -14.99 -4.33
C LEU A 150 -5.99 -16.10 -4.02
N ASP A 151 -6.05 -16.54 -2.76
CA ASP A 151 -6.96 -17.60 -2.32
C ASP A 151 -8.33 -17.07 -1.86
N LEU A 152 -8.51 -15.77 -1.74
CA LEU A 152 -9.65 -15.17 -1.05
C LEU A 152 -11.01 -15.57 -1.63
N LEU A 153 -11.17 -15.46 -2.96
CA LEU A 153 -12.44 -15.82 -3.63
C LEU A 153 -12.61 -17.33 -3.79
N SER A 154 -11.54 -18.11 -3.84
CA SER A 154 -11.62 -19.57 -3.92
C SER A 154 -12.04 -20.20 -2.60
N SER A 155 -11.84 -19.51 -1.48
CA SER A 155 -12.20 -19.95 -0.14
C SER A 155 -13.68 -19.73 0.21
N GLY A 156 -14.45 -19.03 -0.64
CA GLY A 156 -15.87 -18.75 -0.44
C GLY A 156 -16.22 -17.29 -0.59
N VAL A 157 -17.36 -16.88 0.01
CA VAL A 157 -17.81 -15.49 0.00
C VAL A 157 -17.00 -14.69 1.04
N PRO A 158 -16.18 -13.71 0.62
CA PRO A 158 -15.30 -13.01 1.56
C PRO A 158 -16.10 -12.08 2.47
N SER A 159 -15.72 -12.03 3.75
CA SER A 159 -16.19 -11.04 4.70
C SER A 159 -15.29 -9.79 4.71
N TRP A 160 -15.76 -8.70 5.37
CA TRP A 160 -14.92 -7.53 5.61
C TRP A 160 -13.63 -7.88 6.36
N ARG A 161 -13.70 -8.82 7.30
CA ARG A 161 -12.52 -9.26 8.06
C ARG A 161 -11.51 -9.94 7.15
N ASP A 162 -11.95 -10.83 6.27
CA ASP A 162 -11.06 -11.53 5.34
C ASP A 162 -10.35 -10.57 4.40
N TYR A 163 -11.08 -9.57 3.86
CA TYR A 163 -10.51 -8.48 3.07
C TYR A 163 -9.49 -7.66 3.88
N ALA A 164 -9.87 -7.23 5.09
CA ALA A 164 -9.00 -6.41 5.92
C ALA A 164 -7.72 -7.16 6.33
N ASP A 165 -7.81 -8.46 6.66
CA ASP A 165 -6.67 -9.31 7.01
C ASP A 165 -5.69 -9.46 5.81
N CYS A 166 -6.20 -9.62 4.58
CA CYS A 166 -5.38 -9.63 3.36
C CYS A 166 -4.66 -8.29 3.16
N VAL A 167 -5.41 -7.19 3.25
CA VAL A 167 -4.85 -5.83 3.10
C VAL A 167 -3.83 -5.52 4.21
N GLU A 168 -4.07 -5.97 5.45
CA GLU A 168 -3.14 -5.77 6.57
C GLU A 168 -1.80 -6.48 6.29
N GLY A 169 -1.83 -7.67 5.74
CA GLY A 169 -0.63 -8.39 5.33
C GLY A 169 0.07 -7.71 4.15
N LYS A 170 -0.61 -7.56 3.03
CA LYS A 170 -0.04 -7.10 1.76
C LYS A 170 0.33 -5.61 1.76
N THR A 171 -0.65 -4.74 2.00
CA THR A 171 -0.50 -3.28 1.80
C THR A 171 -0.15 -2.56 3.10
N ALA A 172 -0.84 -2.87 4.21
CA ALA A 172 -0.70 -2.13 5.45
C ALA A 172 0.65 -2.39 6.14
N ALA A 173 1.23 -3.58 5.98
CA ALA A 173 2.58 -3.89 6.45
C ALA A 173 3.61 -2.88 5.92
N LEU A 174 3.47 -2.44 4.67
CA LEU A 174 4.34 -1.44 4.03
C LEU A 174 4.14 0.00 4.54
N PHE A 175 3.07 0.28 5.28
CA PHE A 175 2.87 1.56 5.98
C PHE A 175 3.36 1.49 7.44
N GLY A 176 3.21 0.36 8.11
CA GLY A 176 3.76 0.15 9.45
C GLY A 176 5.29 0.07 9.47
N LEU A 177 5.89 -0.61 8.48
CA LEU A 177 7.33 -0.81 8.37
C LEU A 177 8.18 0.47 8.51
N PRO A 178 7.96 1.54 7.71
CA PRO A 178 8.78 2.74 7.82
C PRO A 178 8.67 3.41 9.18
N ILE A 179 7.51 3.34 9.82
CA ILE A 179 7.22 3.95 11.12
C ILE A 179 7.91 3.18 12.25
N GLU A 180 7.80 1.83 12.26
CA GLU A 180 8.43 0.98 13.27
C GLU A 180 9.94 1.17 13.31
N GLY A 181 10.61 1.06 12.17
CA GLY A 181 12.05 1.25 12.12
C GLY A 181 12.47 2.69 12.40
N ALA A 182 11.71 3.70 11.99
CA ALA A 182 11.99 5.09 12.30
C ALA A 182 11.88 5.38 13.81
N ALA A 183 10.91 4.80 14.50
CA ALA A 183 10.78 4.91 15.96
C ALA A 183 11.97 4.25 16.67
N LEU A 184 12.43 3.07 16.23
CA LEU A 184 13.63 2.42 16.74
C LEU A 184 14.91 3.27 16.52
N ILE A 185 15.07 3.85 15.33
CA ILE A 185 16.17 4.77 15.00
C ILE A 185 16.18 5.98 15.93
N ALA A 186 14.99 6.49 16.28
CA ALA A 186 14.83 7.61 17.21
C ALA A 186 14.95 7.22 18.70
N GLY A 187 15.25 5.95 18.99
CA GLY A 187 15.52 5.47 20.36
C GLY A 187 14.29 5.03 21.15
N ARG A 188 13.14 4.83 20.48
CA ARG A 188 11.96 4.23 21.13
C ARG A 188 12.20 2.75 21.43
N SER A 189 11.54 2.23 22.47
CA SER A 189 11.57 0.81 22.76
C SER A 189 10.90 -0.02 21.68
N CYS A 190 11.23 -1.30 21.55
CA CYS A 190 10.59 -2.21 20.60
C CYS A 190 9.06 -2.27 20.79
N ALA A 191 8.59 -2.24 22.05
CA ALA A 191 7.16 -2.31 22.37
C ALA A 191 6.43 -1.05 21.87
N GLU A 192 6.98 0.15 22.09
CA GLU A 192 6.41 1.41 21.62
C GLU A 192 6.43 1.49 20.08
N ALA A 193 7.56 1.13 19.44
CA ALA A 193 7.70 1.13 18.00
C ALA A 193 6.69 0.18 17.33
N MET A 194 6.53 -1.03 17.87
CA MET A 194 5.58 -2.03 17.38
C MET A 194 4.12 -1.59 17.57
N ALA A 195 3.77 -1.02 18.74
CA ALA A 195 2.43 -0.52 19.00
C ALA A 195 2.06 0.62 18.03
N LEU A 196 2.96 1.57 17.82
CA LEU A 196 2.79 2.66 16.87
C LEU A 196 2.62 2.15 15.44
N ALA A 197 3.50 1.24 15.00
CA ALA A 197 3.42 0.65 13.66
C ALA A 197 2.12 -0.11 13.44
N HIS A 198 1.67 -0.88 14.44
CA HIS A 198 0.40 -1.60 14.37
C HIS A 198 -0.77 -0.63 14.15
N ARG A 199 -0.81 0.46 14.88
CA ARG A 199 -1.85 1.48 14.71
C ARG A 199 -1.77 2.15 13.32
N CYS A 200 -0.57 2.51 12.89
CA CYS A 200 -0.37 3.18 11.60
C CYS A 200 -0.56 2.27 10.36
N ARG A 201 -0.66 0.93 10.52
CA ARG A 201 -1.08 0.03 9.43
C ARG A 201 -2.46 0.39 8.89
N GLN A 202 -3.33 0.99 9.69
CA GLN A 202 -4.63 1.50 9.23
C GLN A 202 -4.51 2.52 8.09
N LEU A 203 -3.39 3.24 7.97
CA LEU A 203 -3.11 4.06 6.78
C LEU A 203 -3.09 3.21 5.50
N GLY A 204 -2.50 2.02 5.56
CA GLY A 204 -2.46 1.12 4.41
C GLY A 204 -3.86 0.66 3.98
N LEU A 205 -4.74 0.39 4.94
CA LEU A 205 -6.13 0.05 4.65
C LEU A 205 -6.89 1.23 4.01
N LEU A 206 -6.69 2.47 4.50
CA LEU A 206 -7.25 3.67 3.86
C LEU A 206 -6.76 3.85 2.42
N PHE A 207 -5.47 3.64 2.17
CA PHE A 207 -4.92 3.75 0.82
C PHE A 207 -5.40 2.63 -0.10
N GLN A 208 -5.64 1.41 0.41
CA GLN A 208 -6.22 0.33 -0.40
C GLN A 208 -7.66 0.63 -0.77
N ILE A 209 -8.49 1.06 0.19
CA ILE A 209 -9.87 1.47 -0.10
C ILE A 209 -9.90 2.65 -1.08
N GLN A 210 -8.96 3.61 -0.96
CA GLN A 210 -8.81 4.67 -1.96
C GLN A 210 -8.57 4.10 -3.35
N ASP A 211 -7.65 3.13 -3.50
CA ASP A 211 -7.34 2.51 -4.79
C ASP A 211 -8.56 1.75 -5.34
N ASP A 212 -9.31 1.05 -4.49
CA ASP A 212 -10.56 0.37 -4.86
C ASP A 212 -11.63 1.38 -5.37
N ILE A 213 -11.77 2.54 -4.70
CA ILE A 213 -12.69 3.60 -5.16
C ILE A 213 -12.22 4.17 -6.49
N LEU A 214 -10.92 4.43 -6.64
CA LEU A 214 -10.36 5.01 -7.85
C LEU A 214 -10.44 4.07 -9.05
N ASP A 215 -10.36 2.75 -8.82
CA ASP A 215 -10.53 1.75 -9.88
C ASP A 215 -11.94 1.78 -10.48
N LEU A 216 -12.97 1.96 -9.64
CA LEU A 216 -14.37 1.91 -10.07
C LEU A 216 -14.94 3.28 -10.48
N PHE A 217 -14.61 4.34 -9.73
CA PHE A 217 -15.26 5.65 -9.81
C PHE A 217 -14.28 6.80 -10.14
N GLY A 218 -12.99 6.49 -10.31
CA GLY A 218 -11.95 7.49 -10.57
C GLY A 218 -11.71 7.74 -12.07
N SER A 219 -11.14 8.92 -12.38
CA SER A 219 -10.66 9.28 -13.73
C SER A 219 -9.16 9.09 -13.91
N ASN A 220 -8.53 8.22 -13.14
CA ASN A 220 -7.07 8.19 -12.92
C ASN A 220 -6.21 7.57 -14.03
N GLY A 221 -6.56 7.70 -15.31
CA GLY A 221 -5.67 7.29 -16.41
C GLY A 221 -5.39 5.78 -16.48
N ARG A 222 -6.17 4.94 -15.80
CA ARG A 222 -6.29 3.53 -16.12
C ARG A 222 -7.10 3.43 -17.40
N ASP A 223 -6.68 2.57 -18.31
CA ASP A 223 -7.31 2.44 -19.63
C ASP A 223 -8.81 2.09 -19.55
N MET A 224 -9.26 1.52 -18.42
CA MET A 224 -10.69 1.24 -18.16
C MET A 224 -11.01 1.22 -16.65
N PRO A 225 -12.12 1.84 -16.19
CA PRO A 225 -12.66 1.62 -14.84
C PRO A 225 -13.01 0.15 -14.60
N GLY A 226 -12.80 -0.36 -13.38
CA GLY A 226 -13.10 -1.74 -13.01
C GLY A 226 -12.07 -2.75 -13.52
N SER A 227 -10.81 -2.33 -13.69
CA SER A 227 -9.73 -3.25 -14.09
C SER A 227 -9.54 -4.39 -13.08
N ASP A 228 -9.68 -4.10 -11.80
CA ASP A 228 -9.54 -5.07 -10.71
C ASP A 228 -10.72 -6.06 -10.66
N LEU A 229 -11.93 -5.62 -11.02
CA LEU A 229 -13.10 -6.52 -11.22
C LEU A 229 -12.90 -7.51 -12.37
N ALA A 230 -12.20 -7.06 -13.43
CA ALA A 230 -11.91 -7.92 -14.58
C ALA A 230 -10.75 -8.88 -14.33
N GLN A 231 -10.02 -8.74 -13.24
CA GLN A 231 -8.97 -9.66 -12.82
C GLN A 231 -9.59 -10.76 -11.96
N SER A 232 -9.47 -12.01 -12.41
CA SER A 232 -9.93 -13.15 -11.63
C SER A 232 -9.20 -13.21 -10.28
N GLY A 233 -9.97 -13.39 -9.21
CA GLY A 233 -9.42 -13.62 -7.89
C GLY A 233 -9.20 -12.39 -7.01
N LYS A 234 -9.59 -11.17 -7.43
CA LYS A 234 -9.51 -9.97 -6.58
C LYS A 234 -10.85 -9.61 -5.95
N ALA A 235 -10.88 -9.60 -4.61
CA ALA A 235 -11.98 -9.06 -3.84
C ALA A 235 -11.61 -7.63 -3.38
N SER A 236 -12.43 -6.65 -3.75
CA SER A 236 -12.30 -5.27 -3.28
C SER A 236 -13.22 -4.99 -2.09
N ALA A 237 -13.04 -3.85 -1.43
CA ALA A 237 -13.96 -3.36 -0.39
C ALA A 237 -15.42 -3.31 -0.89
N PHE A 238 -15.61 -3.00 -2.18
CA PHE A 238 -16.94 -2.95 -2.79
C PHE A 238 -17.59 -4.32 -2.94
N VAL A 239 -16.83 -5.33 -3.35
CA VAL A 239 -17.30 -6.72 -3.43
C VAL A 239 -17.82 -7.17 -2.08
N VAL A 240 -17.03 -6.97 -1.05
CA VAL A 240 -17.34 -7.41 0.31
C VAL A 240 -18.56 -6.69 0.87
N GLU A 241 -18.63 -5.36 0.76
CA GLU A 241 -19.77 -4.59 1.27
C GLU A 241 -21.05 -4.83 0.45
N HIS A 242 -20.94 -5.01 -0.88
CA HIS A 242 -22.10 -5.37 -1.70
C HIS A 242 -22.68 -6.73 -1.31
N LEU A 243 -21.83 -7.76 -1.19
CA LEU A 243 -22.28 -9.11 -0.80
C LEU A 243 -22.86 -9.15 0.62
N ARG A 244 -22.36 -8.30 1.53
CA ARG A 244 -22.95 -8.14 2.86
C ARG A 244 -24.35 -7.54 2.82
N LEU A 245 -24.59 -6.56 1.93
CA LEU A 245 -25.87 -5.86 1.78
C LEU A 245 -26.87 -6.67 0.93
N HIS A 246 -26.38 -7.41 -0.05
CA HIS A 246 -27.18 -8.10 -1.07
C HIS A 246 -26.80 -9.57 -1.19
N VAL A 247 -27.15 -10.37 -0.17
CA VAL A 247 -26.84 -11.81 -0.13
C VAL A 247 -27.39 -12.57 -1.36
N GLY A 248 -28.48 -12.09 -1.94
CA GLY A 248 -29.06 -12.68 -3.16
C GLY A 248 -28.20 -12.53 -4.42
N ASP A 249 -27.21 -11.63 -4.43
CA ASP A 249 -26.34 -11.39 -5.56
C ASP A 249 -25.05 -12.25 -5.55
N VAL A 250 -24.86 -13.09 -4.53
CA VAL A 250 -23.63 -13.90 -4.36
C VAL A 250 -23.34 -14.71 -5.62
N ASP A 251 -24.26 -15.55 -6.09
CA ASP A 251 -24.01 -16.42 -7.24
C ASP A 251 -23.76 -15.64 -8.53
N TRP A 252 -24.42 -14.50 -8.69
CA TRP A 252 -24.22 -13.62 -9.84
C TRP A 252 -22.85 -12.97 -9.82
N LEU A 253 -22.47 -12.34 -8.72
CA LEU A 253 -21.21 -11.61 -8.62
C LEU A 253 -20.01 -12.56 -8.63
N MET A 254 -20.08 -13.67 -7.89
CA MET A 254 -19.01 -14.67 -7.86
C MET A 254 -18.74 -15.27 -9.24
N ARG A 255 -19.76 -15.52 -10.07
CA ARG A 255 -19.55 -15.96 -11.46
C ARG A 255 -18.75 -14.95 -12.29
N ILE A 256 -18.96 -13.65 -12.08
CA ILE A 256 -18.22 -12.60 -12.79
C ILE A 256 -16.76 -12.54 -12.29
N LEU A 257 -16.56 -12.57 -10.95
CA LEU A 257 -15.24 -12.42 -10.34
C LEU A 257 -14.33 -13.63 -10.57
N THR A 258 -14.89 -14.83 -10.70
CA THR A 258 -14.13 -16.06 -10.95
C THR A 258 -13.99 -16.41 -12.43
N ALA A 259 -14.60 -15.64 -13.32
CA ALA A 259 -14.45 -15.81 -14.77
C ALA A 259 -13.03 -15.42 -15.21
N PRO A 260 -12.45 -16.11 -16.22
CA PRO A 260 -11.20 -15.69 -16.82
C PRO A 260 -11.29 -14.25 -17.34
N ARG A 261 -10.24 -13.43 -17.12
CA ARG A 261 -10.19 -12.00 -17.49
C ARG A 261 -10.70 -11.71 -18.92
N LYS A 262 -10.43 -12.62 -19.88
CA LYS A 262 -10.85 -12.48 -21.28
C LYS A 262 -12.36 -12.70 -21.50
N GLU A 263 -13.04 -13.30 -20.55
CA GLU A 263 -14.47 -13.65 -20.64
C GLU A 263 -15.37 -12.61 -19.98
N THR A 264 -14.81 -11.70 -19.15
CA THR A 264 -15.59 -10.63 -18.53
C THR A 264 -15.75 -9.48 -19.49
N SER A 265 -17.00 -9.25 -19.93
CA SER A 265 -17.33 -8.20 -20.87
C SER A 265 -17.38 -6.82 -20.20
N ARG A 266 -17.18 -5.75 -20.98
CA ARG A 266 -17.34 -4.37 -20.50
C ARG A 266 -18.74 -4.13 -19.91
N GLN A 267 -19.78 -4.67 -20.54
CA GLN A 267 -21.15 -4.53 -20.07
C GLN A 267 -21.35 -5.15 -18.67
N GLN A 268 -20.74 -6.30 -18.40
CA GLN A 268 -20.78 -6.91 -17.06
C GLN A 268 -20.08 -6.05 -16.01
N ILE A 269 -18.94 -5.47 -16.36
CA ILE A 269 -18.22 -4.54 -15.45
C ILE A 269 -19.08 -3.31 -15.16
N ASP A 270 -19.69 -2.70 -16.19
CA ASP A 270 -20.57 -1.53 -16.03
C ASP A 270 -21.80 -1.87 -15.18
N GLU A 271 -22.39 -3.07 -15.34
CA GLU A 271 -23.49 -3.54 -14.50
C GLU A 271 -23.07 -3.69 -13.03
N VAL A 272 -21.89 -4.26 -12.76
CA VAL A 272 -21.36 -4.39 -11.39
C VAL A 272 -21.16 -3.02 -10.77
N ILE A 273 -20.52 -2.08 -11.48
CA ILE A 273 -20.29 -0.72 -10.99
C ILE A 273 -21.62 -0.03 -10.65
N GLN A 274 -22.62 -0.16 -11.53
CA GLN A 274 -23.93 0.42 -11.31
C GLN A 274 -24.63 -0.17 -10.09
N ARG A 275 -24.58 -1.51 -9.91
CA ARG A 275 -25.14 -2.16 -8.73
C ARG A 275 -24.44 -1.76 -7.45
N PHE A 276 -23.12 -1.57 -7.47
CA PHE A 276 -22.37 -1.09 -6.30
C PHE A 276 -22.78 0.35 -5.92
N ALA A 277 -23.02 1.20 -6.92
CA ALA A 277 -23.46 2.57 -6.68
C ALA A 277 -24.90 2.62 -6.13
N ASP A 278 -25.86 1.94 -6.81
CA ASP A 278 -27.26 1.97 -6.46
C ASP A 278 -27.60 1.14 -5.21
N GLY A 279 -26.85 0.04 -4.99
CA GLY A 279 -27.05 -0.88 -3.88
C GLY A 279 -26.47 -0.43 -2.54
N GLY A 280 -25.88 0.77 -2.46
CA GLY A 280 -25.36 1.33 -1.22
C GLY A 280 -23.95 0.85 -0.84
N ALA A 281 -23.28 0.05 -1.66
CA ALA A 281 -21.91 -0.39 -1.38
C ALA A 281 -20.94 0.77 -1.31
N LEU A 282 -21.09 1.80 -2.17
CA LEU A 282 -20.27 3.01 -2.11
C LEU A 282 -20.42 3.75 -0.77
N ALA A 283 -21.64 3.85 -0.25
CA ALA A 283 -21.90 4.47 1.05
C ALA A 283 -21.28 3.64 2.19
N ALA A 284 -21.41 2.32 2.15
CA ALA A 284 -20.82 1.42 3.13
C ALA A 284 -19.28 1.50 3.15
N VAL A 285 -18.64 1.53 1.97
CA VAL A 285 -17.18 1.67 1.85
C VAL A 285 -16.71 3.02 2.41
N TRP A 286 -17.43 4.12 2.16
CA TRP A 286 -17.13 5.42 2.75
C TRP A 286 -17.28 5.42 4.27
N GLN A 287 -18.30 4.75 4.80
CA GLN A 287 -18.46 4.59 6.24
C GLN A 287 -17.26 3.86 6.85
N ARG A 288 -16.76 2.79 6.21
CA ARG A 288 -15.53 2.09 6.64
C ARG A 288 -14.32 3.01 6.66
N MET A 289 -14.14 3.84 5.62
CA MET A 289 -13.04 4.81 5.59
C MET A 289 -13.13 5.80 6.76
N ASP A 290 -14.32 6.30 7.08
CA ASP A 290 -14.52 7.23 8.20
C ASP A 290 -14.28 6.57 9.55
N GLU A 291 -14.73 5.32 9.76
CA GLU A 291 -14.46 4.52 10.96
C GLU A 291 -12.94 4.36 11.17
N ILE A 292 -12.22 3.89 10.14
CA ILE A 292 -10.76 3.69 10.19
C ILE A 292 -10.04 5.03 10.45
N ARG A 293 -10.46 6.10 9.79
CA ARG A 293 -9.90 7.45 9.99
C ARG A 293 -10.05 7.90 11.45
N CYS A 294 -11.27 7.77 12.03
CA CYS A 294 -11.53 8.16 13.41
C CYS A 294 -10.67 7.34 14.39
N GLU A 295 -10.68 6.02 14.27
CA GLU A 295 -9.88 5.13 15.12
C GLU A 295 -8.38 5.46 15.06
N LEU A 296 -7.87 5.79 13.86
CA LEU A 296 -6.46 6.11 13.68
C LEU A 296 -6.10 7.46 14.32
N VAL A 297 -6.88 8.51 14.05
CA VAL A 297 -6.58 9.87 14.51
C VAL A 297 -6.79 10.02 16.01
N GLU A 298 -7.79 9.32 16.58
CA GLU A 298 -8.13 9.39 18.00
C GLU A 298 -7.27 8.45 18.87
N SER A 299 -6.46 7.58 18.24
CA SER A 299 -5.63 6.63 18.99
C SER A 299 -4.64 7.32 19.91
N GLN A 300 -4.46 6.78 21.13
CA GLN A 300 -3.57 7.35 22.13
C GLN A 300 -2.10 7.31 21.70
N GLU A 301 -1.71 6.29 20.94
CA GLU A 301 -0.35 6.12 20.42
C GLU A 301 0.06 7.26 19.50
N ILE A 302 -0.91 7.86 18.80
CA ILE A 302 -0.69 8.94 17.83
C ILE A 302 -0.95 10.30 18.49
N SER A 303 -2.08 10.46 19.18
CA SER A 303 -2.54 11.75 19.72
C SER A 303 -1.63 12.33 20.82
N ARG A 304 -0.88 11.49 21.53
CA ARG A 304 0.08 11.94 22.57
C ARG A 304 1.29 12.71 22.03
N GLU A 305 1.62 12.55 20.75
CA GLU A 305 2.75 13.20 20.11
C GLU A 305 2.27 14.12 18.98
N PRO A 306 2.18 15.46 19.21
CA PRO A 306 1.59 16.39 18.25
C PRO A 306 2.22 16.33 16.85
N ALA A 307 3.54 16.15 16.76
CA ALA A 307 4.25 16.04 15.47
C ALA A 307 3.86 14.77 14.71
N LEU A 308 3.67 13.66 15.42
CA LEU A 308 3.23 12.40 14.84
C LEU A 308 1.75 12.48 14.44
N ALA A 309 0.90 13.10 15.27
CA ALA A 309 -0.51 13.33 14.95
C ALA A 309 -0.67 14.17 13.68
N ALA A 310 0.11 15.25 13.53
CA ALA A 310 0.12 16.07 12.31
C ALA A 310 0.57 15.27 11.08
N LEU A 311 1.59 14.42 11.21
CA LEU A 311 2.06 13.53 10.16
C LEU A 311 0.96 12.57 9.73
N VAL A 312 0.32 11.88 10.66
CA VAL A 312 -0.75 10.92 10.36
C VAL A 312 -1.93 11.62 9.68
N GLN A 313 -2.34 12.81 10.16
CA GLN A 313 -3.40 13.61 9.52
C GLN A 313 -3.04 14.00 8.08
N GLU A 314 -1.78 14.33 7.78
CA GLU A 314 -1.33 14.59 6.40
C GLU A 314 -1.54 13.38 5.50
N PHE A 315 -1.18 12.17 5.97
CA PHE A 315 -1.33 10.94 5.20
C PHE A 315 -2.80 10.51 5.06
N VAL A 316 -3.61 10.68 6.09
CA VAL A 316 -5.06 10.49 6.03
C VAL A 316 -5.68 11.42 4.97
N ALA A 317 -5.33 12.70 4.99
CA ALA A 317 -5.80 13.64 3.97
C ALA A 317 -5.33 13.27 2.55
N ALA A 318 -4.11 12.73 2.42
CA ALA A 318 -3.58 12.24 1.14
C ALA A 318 -4.34 11.01 0.61
N ALA A 319 -4.87 10.16 1.50
CA ALA A 319 -5.71 9.03 1.14
C ALA A 319 -7.14 9.48 0.75
N LEU A 320 -7.74 10.42 1.46
CA LEU A 320 -9.14 10.83 1.23
C LEU A 320 -9.32 11.77 0.05
N ARG A 321 -8.43 12.78 -0.09
CA ARG A 321 -8.59 13.87 -1.07
C ARG A 321 -8.85 13.41 -2.51
N PRO A 322 -8.18 12.40 -3.07
CA PRO A 322 -8.41 12.00 -4.45
C PRO A 322 -9.80 11.43 -4.72
N VAL A 323 -10.46 10.89 -3.69
CA VAL A 323 -11.75 10.21 -3.79
C VAL A 323 -12.92 11.00 -3.21
N GLU A 324 -12.66 12.13 -2.55
CA GLU A 324 -13.69 12.93 -1.84
C GLU A 324 -14.89 13.31 -2.75
N HIS A 325 -14.64 13.51 -4.04
CA HIS A 325 -15.69 13.82 -5.02
C HIS A 325 -16.71 12.67 -5.23
N THR A 326 -16.38 11.44 -4.81
CA THR A 326 -17.27 10.28 -4.90
C THR A 326 -18.11 10.07 -3.64
N ARG A 327 -17.90 10.88 -2.58
CA ARG A 327 -18.60 10.74 -1.30
C ARG A 327 -20.10 10.95 -1.47
N PRO A 328 -20.96 9.99 -1.05
CA PRO A 328 -22.42 10.14 -1.11
C PRO A 328 -22.91 11.30 -0.24
N ARG A 329 -23.85 12.12 -0.76
CA ARG A 329 -24.39 13.31 -0.06
C ARG A 329 -24.99 12.99 1.31
N ALA A 330 -25.64 11.84 1.47
CA ALA A 330 -26.25 11.40 2.73
C ALA A 330 -25.22 11.21 3.88
N ILE A 331 -23.94 10.96 3.57
CA ILE A 331 -22.88 10.84 4.57
C ILE A 331 -22.25 12.19 4.88
N ALA A 332 -22.21 13.10 3.88
CA ALA A 332 -21.67 14.45 4.07
C ALA A 332 -22.51 15.26 5.07
N ASP A 333 -23.83 15.08 5.09
CA ASP A 333 -24.77 15.80 5.98
C ASP A 333 -24.73 15.26 7.42
N GLY A 334 -24.34 13.99 7.64
CA GLY A 334 -24.25 13.37 8.97
C GLY A 334 -23.04 13.80 9.81
N LEU A 335 -21.97 14.28 9.19
CA LEU A 335 -20.76 14.76 9.88
C LEU A 335 -20.88 16.23 10.35
N GLY A 336 -21.88 16.97 9.86
CA GLY A 336 -22.13 18.36 10.23
C GLY A 336 -23.01 18.57 11.47
N SER A 337 -23.57 17.51 12.09
CA SER A 337 -24.54 17.62 13.18
C SER A 337 -24.01 17.27 14.58
N ASN A 338 -22.73 17.00 14.74
CA ASN A 338 -22.06 16.80 16.03
C ASN A 338 -20.92 17.82 16.23
N GLY A 339 -21.27 19.09 16.27
CA GLY A 339 -20.43 20.22 16.63
C GLY A 339 -20.88 20.84 17.96
#